data_ff5ac93f0ac3f1153e49a486b9f0cf9c
#
_entry.id   ff5ac93f0ac3f1153e49a486b9f0cf9c
#
_cell.length_a   1.000
_cell.length_b   1.000
_cell.length_c   1.000
_cell.angle_alpha   90.00
_cell.angle_beta   90.00
_cell.angle_gamma   90.00
#
_symmetry.space_group_name_H-M   'P 1'
#
loop_
_entity.id
_entity.type
_entity.pdbx_description
1 polymer ?
#
loop_
_entity_poly.entity_id
_entity_poly.type
_entity_poly.pdbx_seq_one_letter_code
_entity_poly.pdbx_strand_id
1 'polypeptide(L)' 'MTDDTWGLLRKRLLKTVGQNNFTTWIEPLELDQVDGGVATFHVPTNFMGNYVSQNFADLILHEFN' A
#
# COMPACT_ATOMS: atom_id res chain seq x y z
N MET A 1 -2.92 -15.75 15.03
CA MET A 1 -2.74 -14.36 15.43
C MET A 1 -2.93 -13.44 14.23
N THR A 2 -3.59 -12.36 14.45
CA THR A 2 -3.79 -11.39 13.39
C THR A 2 -2.65 -10.38 13.42
N ASP A 3 -1.97 -10.26 12.30
CA ASP A 3 -0.92 -9.26 12.15
C ASP A 3 -1.51 -8.03 11.47
N ASP A 4 -1.59 -6.92 12.18
CA ASP A 4 -2.17 -5.69 11.65
C ASP A 4 -1.10 -4.74 11.13
N THR A 5 0.00 -5.29 10.63
CA THR A 5 1.09 -4.50 10.09
C THR A 5 0.60 -3.57 8.98
N TRP A 6 -0.22 -4.09 8.07
CA TRP A 6 -0.74 -3.27 6.97
C TRP A 6 -1.62 -2.14 7.48
N GLY A 7 -2.40 -2.39 8.53
CA GLY A 7 -3.19 -1.32 9.14
C GLY A 7 -2.34 -0.18 9.69
N LEU A 8 -1.24 -0.53 10.34
CA LEU A 8 -0.31 0.49 10.84
C LEU A 8 0.36 1.25 9.71
N LEU A 9 0.78 0.52 8.67
CA LEU A 9 1.42 1.16 7.51
C LEU A 9 0.46 2.10 6.81
N ARG A 10 -0.81 1.72 6.71
CA ARG A 10 -1.81 2.58 6.09
C ARG A 10 -1.94 3.91 6.84
N LYS A 11 -1.89 3.89 8.15
CA LYS A 11 -1.96 5.12 8.93
C LYS A 11 -0.77 6.03 8.63
N ARG A 12 0.41 5.45 8.49
CA ARG A 12 1.61 6.22 8.15
C ARG A 12 1.52 6.78 6.74
N LEU A 13 1.06 5.95 5.80
CA LEU A 13 0.91 6.39 4.41
C LEU A 13 -0.09 7.52 4.29
N LEU A 14 -1.16 7.49 5.08
CA LEU A 14 -2.13 8.57 5.08
C LEU A 14 -1.46 9.91 5.39
N LYS A 15 -0.56 9.92 6.35
CA LYS A 15 0.17 11.16 6.70
C LYS A 15 1.13 11.57 5.60
N THR A 16 1.72 10.60 4.93
CA THR A 16 2.73 10.87 3.90
C THR A 16 2.13 11.36 2.60
N VAL A 17 1.05 10.71 2.14
CA VAL A 17 0.49 11.03 0.82
C VAL A 17 -0.70 11.98 0.88
N GLY A 18 -1.31 12.14 2.05
CA GLY A 18 -2.48 13.00 2.22
C GLY A 18 -3.78 12.25 2.00
N GLN A 19 -4.88 12.86 2.49
CA GLN A 19 -6.18 12.21 2.50
C GLN A 19 -6.67 11.83 1.09
N ASN A 20 -6.53 12.76 0.14
CA ASN A 20 -7.06 12.51 -1.19
C ASN A 20 -6.33 11.36 -1.88
N ASN A 21 -5.01 11.37 -1.85
CA ASN A 21 -4.23 10.29 -2.46
C ASN A 21 -4.44 8.98 -1.73
N PHE A 22 -4.53 9.03 -0.42
CA PHE A 22 -4.77 7.83 0.35
C PHE A 22 -6.09 7.17 -0.04
N THR A 23 -7.17 7.95 -0.02
CA THR A 23 -8.50 7.42 -0.31
C THR A 23 -8.59 6.87 -1.74
N THR A 24 -7.94 7.56 -2.68
CA THR A 24 -8.02 7.17 -4.10
C THR A 24 -7.14 5.96 -4.42
N TRP A 25 -5.93 5.90 -3.86
CA TRP A 25 -4.91 4.95 -4.33
C TRP A 25 -4.50 3.92 -3.31
N ILE A 26 -4.47 4.25 -2.04
CA ILE A 26 -3.94 3.37 -1.00
C ILE A 26 -5.06 2.56 -0.33
N GLU A 27 -6.18 3.21 -0.04
CA GLU A 27 -7.27 2.54 0.66
C GLU A 27 -7.81 1.32 -0.08
N PRO A 28 -7.93 1.35 -1.43
CA PRO A 28 -8.39 0.17 -2.17
C PRO A 28 -7.42 -0.99 -2.20
N LEU A 29 -6.16 -0.78 -1.80
CA LEU A 29 -5.18 -1.86 -1.80
C LEU A 29 -5.48 -2.88 -0.69
N GLU A 30 -5.40 -4.16 -1.03
CA GLU A 30 -5.51 -5.22 -0.05
C GLU A 30 -4.22 -6.01 -0.04
N LEU A 31 -3.57 -6.07 1.10
CA LEU A 31 -2.33 -6.84 1.24
C LEU A 31 -2.67 -8.32 1.23
N ASP A 32 -2.13 -9.04 0.26
CA ASP A 32 -2.33 -10.48 0.15
C ASP A 32 -1.29 -11.23 0.97
N GLN A 33 -0.02 -10.97 0.69
CA GLN A 33 1.06 -11.63 1.42
C GLN A 33 2.34 -10.85 1.32
N VAL A 34 3.24 -11.13 2.27
CA VAL A 34 4.62 -10.63 2.23
C VAL A 34 5.51 -11.84 2.33
N ASP A 35 6.39 -12.01 1.34
CA ASP A 35 7.25 -13.19 1.29
C ASP A 35 8.57 -12.81 0.62
N GLY A 36 9.68 -13.13 1.29
CA GLY A 36 11.00 -12.90 0.75
C GLY A 36 11.29 -11.46 0.37
N GLY A 37 10.72 -10.51 1.11
CA GLY A 37 10.92 -9.10 0.82
C GLY A 37 9.98 -8.56 -0.25
N VAL A 38 9.03 -9.38 -0.73
CA VAL A 38 8.06 -8.97 -1.74
C VAL A 38 6.68 -8.91 -1.13
N ALA A 39 6.04 -7.74 -1.23
CA ALA A 39 4.66 -7.55 -0.77
C ALA A 39 3.73 -7.61 -1.98
N THR A 40 2.73 -8.48 -1.91
CA THR A 40 1.77 -8.67 -2.98
C THR A 40 0.44 -8.05 -2.58
N PHE A 41 -0.11 -7.20 -3.43
CA PHE A 41 -1.37 -6.53 -3.18
C PHE A 41 -2.40 -6.88 -4.24
N HIS A 42 -3.65 -6.92 -3.83
CA HIS A 42 -4.77 -6.96 -4.76
C HIS A 42 -5.27 -5.55 -5.01
N VAL A 43 -5.58 -5.26 -6.26
CA VAL A 43 -6.11 -3.96 -6.68
C VAL A 43 -7.35 -4.17 -7.53
N PRO A 44 -8.29 -3.20 -7.50
CA PRO A 44 -9.52 -3.34 -8.28
C PRO A 44 -9.31 -3.35 -9.79
N THR A 45 -8.29 -2.66 -10.28
CA THR A 45 -8.04 -2.56 -11.72
C THR A 45 -6.55 -2.56 -12.00
N ASN A 46 -6.18 -2.95 -13.22
CA ASN A 46 -4.78 -2.89 -13.65
C ASN A 46 -4.27 -1.46 -13.69
N PHE A 47 -5.13 -0.52 -14.03
CA PHE A 47 -4.75 0.90 -14.05
C PHE A 47 -4.27 1.35 -12.67
N MET A 48 -5.03 1.02 -11.63
CA MET A 48 -4.63 1.38 -10.27
C MET A 48 -3.34 0.71 -9.87
N GLY A 49 -3.18 -0.56 -10.20
CA GLY A 49 -1.95 -1.29 -9.90
C GLY A 49 -0.74 -0.62 -10.52
N ASN A 50 -0.85 -0.25 -11.78
CA ASN A 50 0.25 0.42 -12.48
C ASN A 50 0.54 1.79 -11.88
N TYR A 51 -0.49 2.55 -11.57
CA TYR A 51 -0.33 3.88 -11.00
C TYR A 51 0.38 3.81 -9.65
N VAL A 52 -0.10 2.93 -8.79
CA VAL A 52 0.49 2.77 -7.46
C VAL A 52 1.94 2.28 -7.57
N SER A 53 2.18 1.34 -8.46
CA SER A 53 3.54 0.82 -8.67
C SER A 53 4.50 1.91 -9.11
N GLN A 54 4.06 2.82 -9.96
CA GLN A 54 4.93 3.87 -10.47
C GLN A 54 5.09 5.04 -9.53
N ASN A 55 4.07 5.33 -8.72
CA ASN A 55 4.06 6.56 -7.95
C ASN A 55 4.22 6.35 -6.45
N PHE A 56 3.80 5.19 -5.92
CA PHE A 56 3.78 4.97 -4.48
C PHE A 56 4.59 3.76 -4.02
N ALA A 57 5.16 2.98 -4.94
CA ALA A 57 5.88 1.78 -4.55
C ALA A 57 7.03 2.09 -3.60
N ASP A 58 7.80 3.13 -3.89
CA ASP A 58 8.94 3.48 -3.06
C ASP A 58 8.49 3.90 -1.66
N LEU A 59 7.41 4.64 -1.56
CA LEU A 59 6.86 5.06 -0.27
C LEU A 59 6.39 3.86 0.53
N ILE A 60 5.70 2.93 -0.13
CA ILE A 60 5.21 1.73 0.55
C ILE A 60 6.38 0.88 1.02
N LEU A 61 7.37 0.67 0.17
CA LEU A 61 8.56 -0.11 0.55
C LEU A 61 9.29 0.55 1.71
N HIS A 62 9.39 1.87 1.70
CA HIS A 62 10.04 2.58 2.79
C HIS A 62 9.35 2.32 4.12
N GLU A 63 8.03 2.26 4.13
CA GLU A 63 7.29 2.00 5.36
C GLU A 63 7.46 0.57 5.86
N PHE A 64 7.70 -0.40 4.96
CA PHE A 64 7.97 -1.76 5.37
C PHE A 64 9.36 -1.93 5.99
N ASN A 65 10.25 -1.03 5.71
CA ASN A 65 11.58 -1.06 6.30
C ASN A 65 11.63 -0.13 7.52
#